data_25774ba619031bcf131f9e715ce93fbc
#
_entry.id   25774ba619031bcf131f9e715ce93fbc
#
_cell.length_a   1.000
_cell.length_b   1.000
_cell.length_c   1.000
_cell.angle_alpha   90.00
_cell.angle_beta   90.00
_cell.angle_gamma   90.00
#
_symmetry.space_group_name_H-M   'P 1'
#
loop_
_entity.id
_entity.type
_entity.pdbx_description
1 polymer ?
#
loop_
_entity_poly.entity_id
_entity_poly.type
_entity_poly.pdbx_seq_one_letter_code
_entity_poly.pdbx_strand_id
1 'polypeptide(L)'
;MIRKLPLGVQSFKDLREKGFLYVDKTEYLFRLANSSKVYFLSRPRRFGKSLFLSTLAAYFRGQKELFKDLYLEKAEEEQAAQEGREAWQEYPVLYLDFNTGQYELSGALDETLSYFLDTEEPKYNLQKKGLSHAKRFTSLIQAAYQQTDKQVVILVDEYDKPLLQTMGVNEELNEKYRNELKAFYSVIKTCDEYIRFAFLTGVTKFSKISIFSDLNNLRDISMEKQYAGLCGITQTELETNFQPDIQVLADEQNLTYQEALAALKQWYDGYLFHPAGEGMYNPFSLLSAFVKKEIKSYWFSTGTPTFLVNYLKEAHYYIPDLDGNVQLDEDGLQTYRAIAQDTLPILFQAGYLTIKKYIRDLRLYQLGFPNDEVRYGFLHNLLPAYSDVPFGQTGVWIGRFVQDIRNGNVNEFMERVQAIISSIPYDNFTDKNLKLREQNYQTAVYLVFALMGQFVQTEVHCYCRTATDGGGSMQQRCFGSAETRSQNYTRMYSFGVADCVVKTADTVYIFEFKLSGNGTAEDALTQIKKNGYAEQYKADGKKIMLIGAGFEEATRTIKEWKAEALEK
;
A
#
# COMPACT_ATOMS: atom_id res chain seq x y z
N MET A 1 4.20 -30.99 -17.88
CA MET A 1 5.18 -30.54 -16.85
C MET A 1 4.46 -29.64 -15.87
N ILE A 2 4.66 -29.81 -14.55
CA ILE A 2 4.10 -28.89 -13.56
C ILE A 2 4.81 -27.55 -13.72
N ARG A 3 4.05 -26.49 -13.97
CA ARG A 3 4.55 -25.12 -14.08
C ARG A 3 4.99 -24.61 -12.70
N LYS A 4 6.21 -24.12 -12.59
CA LYS A 4 6.76 -23.66 -11.31
C LYS A 4 6.58 -22.15 -11.16
N LEU A 5 5.71 -21.73 -10.26
CA LEU A 5 5.49 -20.32 -9.92
C LEU A 5 6.48 -19.89 -8.82
N PRO A 6 7.12 -18.71 -8.93
CA PRO A 6 8.21 -18.28 -8.04
C PRO A 6 7.72 -17.66 -6.74
N LEU A 7 6.75 -18.27 -6.06
CA LEU A 7 6.23 -17.74 -4.80
C LEU A 7 7.33 -17.77 -3.73
N GLY A 8 7.72 -16.57 -3.25
CA GLY A 8 8.75 -16.40 -2.22
C GLY A 8 10.19 -16.56 -2.71
N VAL A 9 10.44 -16.72 -4.03
CA VAL A 9 11.79 -16.82 -4.60
C VAL A 9 12.35 -15.42 -4.79
N GLN A 10 13.48 -15.13 -4.13
CA GLN A 10 14.18 -13.83 -4.19
C GLN A 10 15.51 -13.92 -4.97
N SER A 11 16.06 -15.11 -5.15
CA SER A 11 17.29 -15.34 -5.89
C SER A 11 17.01 -15.51 -7.38
N PHE A 12 17.53 -14.58 -8.21
CA PHE A 12 17.42 -14.68 -9.66
C PHE A 12 18.11 -15.94 -10.20
N LYS A 13 19.28 -16.29 -9.63
CA LYS A 13 20.00 -17.52 -9.98
C LYS A 13 19.13 -18.75 -9.75
N ASP A 14 18.57 -18.91 -8.54
CA ASP A 14 17.69 -20.03 -8.21
C ASP A 14 16.47 -20.09 -9.12
N LEU A 15 15.90 -18.93 -9.43
CA LEU A 15 14.73 -18.81 -10.29
C LEU A 15 15.04 -19.36 -11.69
N ARG A 16 16.16 -18.96 -12.28
CA ARG A 16 16.56 -19.38 -13.63
C ARG A 16 17.02 -20.83 -13.67
N GLU A 17 17.90 -21.25 -12.77
CA GLU A 17 18.45 -22.62 -12.74
C GLU A 17 17.40 -23.69 -12.44
N LYS A 18 16.42 -23.38 -11.58
CA LYS A 18 15.35 -24.33 -11.21
C LYS A 18 14.14 -24.27 -12.16
N GLY A 19 14.16 -23.40 -13.17
CA GLY A 19 13.14 -23.28 -14.20
C GLY A 19 11.80 -22.76 -13.69
N PHE A 20 11.82 -21.78 -12.76
CA PHE A 20 10.63 -21.03 -12.38
C PHE A 20 10.23 -20.05 -13.48
N LEU A 21 8.95 -19.69 -13.51
CA LEU A 21 8.47 -18.62 -14.37
C LEU A 21 9.14 -17.29 -13.99
N TYR A 22 9.66 -16.58 -14.96
CA TYR A 22 10.19 -15.23 -14.79
C TYR A 22 9.45 -14.25 -15.69
N VAL A 23 8.87 -13.22 -15.11
CA VAL A 23 8.35 -12.06 -15.85
C VAL A 23 9.53 -11.16 -16.14
N ASP A 24 9.91 -11.06 -17.41
CA ASP A 24 11.14 -10.37 -17.81
C ASP A 24 11.08 -8.87 -17.55
N LYS A 25 11.92 -8.39 -16.63
CA LYS A 25 12.13 -6.97 -16.28
C LYS A 25 13.52 -6.47 -16.68
N THR A 26 14.27 -7.26 -17.47
CA THR A 26 15.67 -6.95 -17.76
C THR A 26 15.85 -5.77 -18.70
N GLU A 27 14.80 -5.33 -19.39
CA GLU A 27 14.82 -4.06 -20.12
C GLU A 27 15.05 -2.86 -19.19
N TYR A 28 14.43 -2.86 -18.00
CA TYR A 28 14.66 -1.80 -17.00
C TYR A 28 16.09 -1.83 -16.47
N LEU A 29 16.65 -3.03 -16.27
CA LEU A 29 18.03 -3.19 -15.86
C LEU A 29 18.97 -2.58 -16.92
N PHE A 30 18.77 -2.89 -18.18
CA PHE A 30 19.57 -2.36 -19.29
C PHE A 30 19.54 -0.82 -19.32
N ARG A 31 18.36 -0.23 -19.19
CA ARG A 31 18.20 1.23 -19.13
C ARG A 31 18.92 1.85 -17.94
N LEU A 32 18.83 1.23 -16.76
CA LEU A 32 19.51 1.71 -15.54
C LEU A 32 21.03 1.64 -15.68
N ALA A 33 21.57 0.51 -16.16
CA ALA A 33 23.01 0.31 -16.32
C ALA A 33 23.65 1.30 -17.31
N ASN A 34 22.85 1.85 -18.25
CA ASN A 34 23.33 2.72 -19.33
C ASN A 34 22.90 4.22 -19.18
N SER A 35 22.29 4.64 -18.05
CA SER A 35 21.83 6.03 -17.96
C SER A 35 22.46 6.84 -16.81
N SER A 36 22.50 6.37 -15.58
CA SER A 36 23.09 7.08 -14.45
C SER A 36 23.86 6.13 -13.54
N LYS A 37 24.45 6.63 -12.46
CA LYS A 37 25.25 5.81 -11.57
C LYS A 37 24.53 5.40 -10.29
N VAL A 38 23.83 6.33 -9.65
CA VAL A 38 23.32 6.13 -8.28
C VAL A 38 21.79 6.27 -8.29
N TYR A 39 21.11 5.21 -7.90
CA TYR A 39 19.66 5.12 -7.96
C TYR A 39 19.04 4.79 -6.61
N PHE A 40 17.84 5.29 -6.43
CA PHE A 40 16.96 4.94 -5.33
C PHE A 40 15.60 4.49 -5.86
N LEU A 41 15.06 3.40 -5.27
CA LEU A 41 13.73 2.89 -5.56
C LEU A 41 12.98 2.55 -4.27
N SER A 42 11.86 3.21 -4.01
CA SER A 42 10.89 2.72 -3.02
C SER A 42 9.74 1.99 -3.71
N ARG A 43 9.34 0.87 -3.13
CA ARG A 43 8.15 0.09 -3.51
C ARG A 43 7.58 -0.59 -2.27
N PRO A 44 6.27 -0.83 -2.21
CA PRO A 44 5.68 -1.59 -1.13
C PRO A 44 6.35 -2.95 -0.92
N ARG A 45 6.15 -3.56 0.23
CA ARG A 45 6.63 -4.92 0.51
C ARG A 45 6.05 -5.90 -0.51
N ARG A 46 6.80 -6.96 -0.84
CA ARG A 46 6.37 -8.05 -1.73
C ARG A 46 6.20 -7.68 -3.22
N PHE A 47 6.79 -6.57 -3.67
CA PHE A 47 6.76 -6.14 -5.08
C PHE A 47 7.92 -6.67 -5.93
N GLY A 48 8.83 -7.46 -5.37
CA GLY A 48 9.95 -8.05 -6.14
C GLY A 48 11.23 -7.22 -6.13
N LYS A 49 11.42 -6.25 -5.21
CA LYS A 49 12.65 -5.44 -5.06
C LYS A 49 13.90 -6.31 -4.92
N SER A 50 13.91 -7.25 -3.97
CA SER A 50 15.07 -8.13 -3.71
C SER A 50 15.38 -9.02 -4.90
N LEU A 51 14.36 -9.51 -5.62
CA LEU A 51 14.58 -10.26 -6.87
C LEU A 51 15.25 -9.38 -7.93
N PHE A 52 14.81 -8.14 -8.09
CA PHE A 52 15.43 -7.21 -9.03
C PHE A 52 16.89 -6.87 -8.63
N LEU A 53 17.17 -6.66 -7.35
CA LEU A 53 18.56 -6.50 -6.86
C LEU A 53 19.41 -7.74 -7.16
N SER A 54 18.86 -8.94 -6.94
CA SER A 54 19.54 -10.20 -7.27
C SER A 54 19.81 -10.32 -8.77
N THR A 55 18.90 -9.82 -9.63
CA THR A 55 19.09 -9.75 -11.08
C THR A 55 20.22 -8.77 -11.46
N LEU A 56 20.26 -7.57 -10.84
CA LEU A 56 21.35 -6.60 -10.99
C LEU A 56 22.70 -7.21 -10.57
N ALA A 57 22.73 -7.92 -9.43
CA ALA A 57 23.94 -8.57 -8.96
C ALA A 57 24.44 -9.64 -9.94
N ALA A 58 23.54 -10.44 -10.50
CA ALA A 58 23.90 -11.45 -11.52
C ALA A 58 24.46 -10.80 -12.79
N TYR A 59 23.87 -9.71 -13.26
CA TYR A 59 24.35 -8.97 -14.43
C TYR A 59 25.77 -8.43 -14.22
N PHE A 60 25.99 -7.68 -13.12
CA PHE A 60 27.29 -7.08 -12.84
C PHE A 60 28.37 -8.10 -12.43
N ARG A 61 27.99 -9.34 -12.11
CA ARG A 61 28.92 -10.48 -11.95
C ARG A 61 29.19 -11.23 -13.25
N GLY A 62 28.75 -10.72 -14.40
CA GLY A 62 28.98 -11.32 -15.71
C GLY A 62 28.30 -12.68 -15.92
N GLN A 63 27.24 -13.03 -15.16
CA GLN A 63 26.58 -14.34 -15.20
C GLN A 63 25.63 -14.46 -16.42
N LYS A 64 26.18 -14.37 -17.62
CA LYS A 64 25.45 -14.36 -18.91
C LYS A 64 24.42 -15.48 -19.03
N GLU A 65 24.75 -16.70 -18.63
CA GLU A 65 23.90 -17.88 -18.81
C GLU A 65 22.52 -17.75 -18.12
N LEU A 66 22.44 -16.94 -17.06
CA LEU A 66 21.17 -16.69 -16.37
C LEU A 66 20.20 -15.80 -17.19
N PHE A 67 20.72 -15.06 -18.16
CA PHE A 67 19.95 -14.11 -18.97
C PHE A 67 19.53 -14.67 -20.33
N LYS A 68 19.83 -15.94 -20.59
CA LYS A 68 19.44 -16.61 -21.82
C LYS A 68 17.96 -16.45 -22.11
N ASP A 69 17.62 -16.09 -23.35
CA ASP A 69 16.26 -15.85 -23.85
C ASP A 69 15.52 -14.65 -23.18
N LEU A 70 16.24 -13.77 -22.46
CA LEU A 70 15.70 -12.54 -21.91
C LEU A 70 16.09 -11.33 -22.76
N TYR A 71 15.35 -10.21 -22.61
CA TYR A 71 15.63 -8.96 -23.35
C TYR A 71 17.10 -8.54 -23.26
N LEU A 72 17.67 -8.61 -22.06
CA LEU A 72 19.03 -8.14 -21.79
C LEU A 72 20.11 -8.91 -22.58
N GLU A 73 19.90 -10.19 -22.88
CA GLU A 73 20.91 -11.00 -23.58
C GLU A 73 21.33 -10.34 -24.90
N LYS A 74 20.36 -10.00 -25.74
CA LYS A 74 20.60 -9.35 -27.04
C LYS A 74 21.01 -7.89 -26.90
N ALA A 75 20.33 -7.16 -26.01
CA ALA A 75 20.57 -5.73 -25.81
C ALA A 75 22.00 -5.46 -25.34
N GLU A 76 22.55 -6.29 -24.43
CA GLU A 76 23.94 -6.15 -23.94
C GLU A 76 24.95 -6.46 -25.04
N GLU A 77 24.73 -7.49 -25.84
CA GLU A 77 25.65 -7.84 -26.94
C GLU A 77 25.66 -6.79 -28.05
N GLU A 78 24.50 -6.28 -28.42
CA GLU A 78 24.38 -5.20 -29.40
C GLU A 78 25.04 -3.88 -28.93
N GLN A 79 24.81 -3.50 -27.68
CA GLN A 79 25.40 -2.30 -27.10
C GLN A 79 26.91 -2.43 -26.97
N ALA A 80 27.41 -3.55 -26.50
CA ALA A 80 28.83 -3.80 -26.36
C ALA A 80 29.55 -3.75 -27.73
N ALA A 81 28.95 -4.34 -28.78
CA ALA A 81 29.48 -4.28 -30.13
C ALA A 81 29.52 -2.84 -30.67
N GLN A 82 28.48 -2.02 -30.40
CA GLN A 82 28.44 -0.60 -30.82
C GLN A 82 29.51 0.24 -30.08
N GLU A 83 29.77 -0.07 -28.83
CA GLU A 83 30.76 0.64 -27.99
C GLU A 83 32.18 0.11 -28.15
N GLY A 84 32.38 -1.00 -28.88
CA GLY A 84 33.68 -1.66 -29.07
C GLY A 84 34.26 -2.22 -27.77
N ARG A 85 33.42 -2.62 -26.83
CA ARG A 85 33.79 -3.24 -25.56
C ARG A 85 33.39 -4.70 -25.50
N GLU A 86 33.97 -5.42 -24.55
CA GLU A 86 33.52 -6.76 -24.20
C GLU A 86 32.13 -6.73 -23.52
N ALA A 87 31.20 -7.58 -23.94
CA ALA A 87 29.92 -7.78 -23.28
C ALA A 87 30.08 -8.57 -21.99
N TRP A 88 29.11 -8.45 -21.09
CA TRP A 88 29.05 -9.22 -19.83
C TRP A 88 30.27 -9.04 -18.92
N GLN A 89 30.76 -7.80 -18.82
CA GLN A 89 31.89 -7.50 -17.97
C GLN A 89 31.59 -7.82 -16.50
N GLU A 90 32.56 -8.41 -15.83
CA GLU A 90 32.51 -8.68 -14.38
C GLU A 90 32.99 -7.49 -13.58
N TYR A 91 32.24 -7.11 -12.54
CA TYR A 91 32.53 -6.04 -11.60
C TYR A 91 32.52 -6.58 -10.16
N PRO A 92 33.29 -6.00 -9.23
CA PRO A 92 33.14 -6.28 -7.80
C PRO A 92 31.78 -5.77 -7.31
N VAL A 93 30.96 -6.66 -6.75
CA VAL A 93 29.60 -6.36 -6.27
C VAL A 93 29.57 -6.47 -4.76
N LEU A 94 29.36 -5.33 -4.10
CA LEU A 94 29.10 -5.22 -2.66
C LEU A 94 27.60 -5.21 -2.42
N TYR A 95 27.08 -6.28 -1.82
CA TYR A 95 25.64 -6.46 -1.57
C TYR A 95 25.35 -6.41 -0.08
N LEU A 96 24.63 -5.36 0.36
CA LEU A 96 24.24 -5.14 1.75
C LEU A 96 22.73 -5.36 1.90
N ASP A 97 22.34 -6.29 2.78
CA ASP A 97 20.95 -6.64 3.07
C ASP A 97 20.63 -6.38 4.55
N PHE A 98 19.68 -5.50 4.81
CA PHE A 98 19.23 -5.16 6.16
C PHE A 98 18.10 -6.08 6.66
N ASN A 99 17.71 -7.13 5.93
CA ASN A 99 16.59 -7.99 6.31
C ASN A 99 16.81 -8.81 7.59
N THR A 100 18.05 -9.05 7.99
CA THR A 100 18.38 -9.99 9.08
C THR A 100 18.41 -9.35 10.47
N GLY A 101 18.50 -8.01 10.58
CA GLY A 101 18.65 -7.32 11.86
C GLY A 101 17.35 -7.19 12.66
N GLN A 102 17.45 -7.27 14.00
CA GLN A 102 16.40 -6.92 14.96
C GLN A 102 16.69 -5.51 15.51
N TYR A 103 16.37 -4.50 14.74
CA TYR A 103 16.83 -3.12 14.99
C TYR A 103 16.14 -2.42 16.16
N GLU A 104 15.12 -3.02 16.75
CA GLU A 104 14.56 -2.59 18.04
C GLU A 104 15.58 -2.71 19.18
N LEU A 105 16.60 -3.58 19.01
CA LEU A 105 17.67 -3.78 19.95
C LEU A 105 18.83 -2.81 19.69
N SER A 106 19.31 -2.19 20.76
CA SER A 106 20.49 -1.31 20.67
C SER A 106 21.72 -2.12 20.21
N GLY A 107 22.46 -1.58 19.22
CA GLY A 107 23.63 -2.24 18.64
C GLY A 107 23.37 -3.11 17.42
N ALA A 108 22.13 -3.42 17.09
CA ALA A 108 21.81 -4.30 15.94
C ALA A 108 22.27 -3.70 14.59
N LEU A 109 22.26 -2.38 14.43
CA LEU A 109 22.79 -1.75 13.23
C LEU A 109 24.32 -1.88 13.15
N ASP A 110 25.00 -1.66 14.26
CA ASP A 110 26.46 -1.84 14.38
C ASP A 110 26.87 -3.29 14.03
N GLU A 111 26.15 -4.26 14.57
CA GLU A 111 26.34 -5.68 14.26
C GLU A 111 26.16 -5.97 12.76
N THR A 112 25.08 -5.47 12.15
CA THR A 112 24.78 -5.69 10.73
C THR A 112 25.86 -5.09 9.83
N LEU A 113 26.26 -3.83 10.08
CA LEU A 113 27.31 -3.15 9.30
C LEU A 113 28.68 -3.81 9.51
N SER A 114 29.02 -4.18 10.76
CA SER A 114 30.24 -4.90 11.07
C SER A 114 30.29 -6.25 10.37
N TYR A 115 29.21 -7.05 10.43
CA TYR A 115 29.15 -8.35 9.77
C TYR A 115 29.35 -8.24 8.25
N PHE A 116 28.72 -7.25 7.61
CA PHE A 116 28.91 -6.98 6.19
C PHE A 116 30.39 -6.67 5.88
N LEU A 117 31.00 -5.75 6.62
CA LEU A 117 32.38 -5.34 6.40
C LEU A 117 33.36 -6.47 6.70
N ASP A 118 33.16 -7.20 7.81
CA ASP A 118 34.00 -8.36 8.17
C ASP A 118 33.94 -9.50 7.15
N THR A 119 32.82 -9.60 6.41
CA THR A 119 32.65 -10.59 5.33
C THR A 119 33.30 -10.14 4.03
N GLU A 120 33.24 -8.85 3.69
CA GLU A 120 33.71 -8.35 2.41
C GLU A 120 35.20 -7.94 2.44
N GLU A 121 35.69 -7.36 3.53
CA GLU A 121 37.09 -6.89 3.64
C GLU A 121 38.14 -7.98 3.36
N PRO A 122 38.02 -9.23 3.84
CA PRO A 122 39.00 -10.28 3.55
C PRO A 122 39.13 -10.63 2.08
N LYS A 123 38.09 -10.46 1.27
CA LYS A 123 38.10 -10.71 -0.18
C LYS A 123 39.07 -9.78 -0.91
N TYR A 124 39.34 -8.62 -0.30
CA TYR A 124 40.24 -7.58 -0.84
C TYR A 124 41.46 -7.36 0.06
N ASN A 125 41.88 -8.37 0.81
CA ASN A 125 43.06 -8.36 1.67
C ASN A 125 43.08 -7.19 2.70
N LEU A 126 41.92 -6.75 3.16
CA LEU A 126 41.75 -5.71 4.15
C LEU A 126 41.50 -6.30 5.53
N GLN A 127 42.09 -5.69 6.56
CA GLN A 127 41.78 -5.91 7.98
C GLN A 127 41.83 -4.57 8.71
N LYS A 128 40.74 -3.81 8.62
CA LYS A 128 40.67 -2.45 9.19
C LYS A 128 39.89 -2.45 10.51
N LYS A 129 40.46 -2.97 11.60
CA LYS A 129 39.87 -2.91 12.94
C LYS A 129 40.03 -1.51 13.55
N GLY A 130 39.02 -1.07 14.33
CA GLY A 130 39.07 0.18 15.12
C GLY A 130 38.72 1.45 14.34
N LEU A 131 38.29 1.35 13.09
CA LEU A 131 37.77 2.48 12.31
C LEU A 131 36.23 2.47 12.32
N SER A 132 35.61 3.64 12.12
CA SER A 132 34.14 3.72 11.90
C SER A 132 33.73 2.98 10.65
N HIS A 133 32.48 2.50 10.62
CA HIS A 133 31.91 1.76 9.45
C HIS A 133 32.06 2.54 8.14
N ALA A 134 31.83 3.85 8.16
CA ALA A 134 32.03 4.71 6.99
C ALA A 134 33.49 4.70 6.47
N LYS A 135 34.48 4.77 7.35
CA LYS A 135 35.90 4.70 6.97
C LYS A 135 36.30 3.31 6.47
N ARG A 136 35.79 2.25 7.10
CA ARG A 136 35.99 0.88 6.63
C ARG A 136 35.40 0.69 5.24
N PHE A 137 34.17 1.17 5.03
CA PHE A 137 33.46 1.06 3.73
C PHE A 137 34.22 1.84 2.62
N THR A 138 34.72 3.05 2.93
CA THR A 138 35.60 3.80 2.01
C THR A 138 36.80 2.97 1.60
N SER A 139 37.51 2.40 2.58
CA SER A 139 38.69 1.57 2.31
C SER A 139 38.39 0.32 1.51
N LEU A 140 37.22 -0.31 1.75
CA LEU A 140 36.76 -1.48 1.03
C LEU A 140 36.52 -1.18 -0.46
N ILE A 141 35.80 -0.08 -0.76
CA ILE A 141 35.55 0.37 -2.14
C ILE A 141 36.87 0.62 -2.88
N GLN A 142 37.81 1.36 -2.25
CA GLN A 142 39.08 1.66 -2.85
C GLN A 142 39.94 0.42 -3.09
N ALA A 143 39.99 -0.51 -2.14
CA ALA A 143 40.75 -1.74 -2.28
C ALA A 143 40.15 -2.68 -3.36
N ALA A 144 38.80 -2.77 -3.42
CA ALA A 144 38.15 -3.53 -4.45
C ALA A 144 38.48 -3.00 -5.86
N TYR A 145 38.45 -1.67 -6.03
CA TYR A 145 38.85 -1.04 -7.28
C TYR A 145 40.34 -1.30 -7.60
N GLN A 146 41.24 -1.07 -6.64
CA GLN A 146 42.71 -1.22 -6.84
C GLN A 146 43.12 -2.65 -7.21
N GLN A 147 42.42 -3.67 -6.65
CA GLN A 147 42.79 -5.06 -6.90
C GLN A 147 42.16 -5.64 -8.18
N THR A 148 41.00 -5.13 -8.59
CA THR A 148 40.30 -5.64 -9.77
C THR A 148 40.48 -4.80 -11.02
N ASP A 149 41.00 -3.58 -10.87
CA ASP A 149 41.01 -2.54 -11.92
C ASP A 149 39.61 -2.28 -12.53
N LYS A 150 38.56 -2.56 -11.74
CA LYS A 150 37.17 -2.39 -12.11
C LYS A 150 36.44 -1.54 -11.07
N GLN A 151 35.59 -0.62 -11.53
CA GLN A 151 34.71 0.14 -10.65
C GLN A 151 33.75 -0.79 -9.90
N VAL A 152 33.38 -0.37 -8.68
CA VAL A 152 32.59 -1.16 -7.74
C VAL A 152 31.09 -0.96 -7.96
N VAL A 153 30.32 -2.02 -7.84
CA VAL A 153 28.86 -1.99 -7.80
C VAL A 153 28.37 -2.15 -6.37
N ILE A 154 27.48 -1.25 -5.94
CA ILE A 154 26.92 -1.24 -4.59
C ILE A 154 25.42 -1.49 -4.67
N LEU A 155 24.94 -2.55 -4.03
CA LEU A 155 23.54 -2.91 -3.97
C LEU A 155 23.07 -2.96 -2.51
N VAL A 156 22.00 -2.22 -2.17
CA VAL A 156 21.47 -2.15 -0.81
C VAL A 156 20.01 -2.49 -0.80
N ASP A 157 19.66 -3.54 -0.06
CA ASP A 157 18.27 -3.97 0.11
C ASP A 157 17.72 -3.57 1.48
N GLU A 158 16.45 -3.11 1.51
CA GLU A 158 15.70 -2.72 2.72
C GLU A 158 16.45 -1.67 3.59
N TYR A 159 17.04 -0.66 2.94
CA TYR A 159 17.89 0.36 3.56
C TYR A 159 17.24 1.08 4.75
N ASP A 160 15.91 1.14 4.76
CA ASP A 160 15.07 1.87 5.71
C ASP A 160 14.61 1.00 6.89
N LYS A 161 14.85 -0.30 6.87
CA LYS A 161 14.37 -1.23 7.89
C LYS A 161 14.84 -0.89 9.31
N PRO A 162 16.11 -0.45 9.55
CA PRO A 162 16.54 -0.03 10.89
C PRO A 162 15.71 1.12 11.45
N LEU A 163 15.29 2.06 10.59
CA LEU A 163 14.51 3.22 10.99
C LEU A 163 13.02 2.86 11.15
N LEU A 164 12.47 2.02 10.28
CA LEU A 164 11.08 1.60 10.38
C LEU A 164 10.79 0.80 11.64
N GLN A 165 11.73 -0.03 12.11
CA GLN A 165 11.55 -0.83 13.32
C GLN A 165 11.69 -0.02 14.61
N THR A 166 12.45 1.09 14.60
CA THR A 166 12.65 1.95 15.78
C THR A 166 11.67 3.11 15.87
N MET A 167 11.01 3.43 14.77
CA MET A 167 10.05 4.51 14.67
C MET A 167 8.82 4.29 15.56
N GLY A 168 8.48 5.30 16.38
CA GLY A 168 7.36 5.20 17.33
C GLY A 168 7.58 4.23 18.49
N VAL A 169 8.76 3.57 18.54
CA VAL A 169 9.15 2.63 19.59
C VAL A 169 10.28 3.20 20.43
N ASN A 170 11.32 3.72 19.79
CA ASN A 170 12.50 4.31 20.45
C ASN A 170 13.12 5.41 19.58
N GLU A 171 12.70 6.64 19.79
CA GLU A 171 13.12 7.79 18.98
C GLU A 171 14.62 8.14 19.15
N GLU A 172 15.19 7.94 20.33
CA GLU A 172 16.63 8.17 20.56
C GLU A 172 17.48 7.19 19.74
N LEU A 173 17.08 5.92 19.72
CA LEU A 173 17.75 4.89 18.92
C LEU A 173 17.53 5.14 17.42
N ASN A 174 16.34 5.59 17.02
CA ASN A 174 16.04 5.96 15.64
C ASN A 174 16.95 7.08 15.15
N GLU A 175 17.13 8.13 15.94
CA GLU A 175 18.03 9.25 15.59
C GLU A 175 19.49 8.80 15.51
N LYS A 176 19.96 7.95 16.42
CA LYS A 176 21.29 7.34 16.38
C LYS A 176 21.50 6.57 15.08
N TYR A 177 20.56 5.69 14.69
CA TYR A 177 20.64 4.92 13.47
C TYR A 177 20.60 5.80 12.22
N ARG A 178 19.80 6.85 12.24
CA ARG A 178 19.74 7.84 11.15
C ARG A 178 21.10 8.50 10.90
N ASN A 179 21.76 8.94 11.96
CA ASN A 179 23.07 9.59 11.87
C ASN A 179 24.14 8.60 11.37
N GLU A 180 24.11 7.36 11.81
CA GLU A 180 25.06 6.32 11.38
C GLU A 180 24.86 5.95 9.91
N LEU A 181 23.62 5.70 9.48
CA LEU A 181 23.28 5.42 8.08
C LEU A 181 23.62 6.58 7.17
N LYS A 182 23.39 7.83 7.61
CA LYS A 182 23.79 9.03 6.87
C LYS A 182 25.30 9.05 6.61
N ALA A 183 26.09 8.83 7.66
CA ALA A 183 27.57 8.78 7.54
C ALA A 183 28.01 7.62 6.63
N PHE A 184 27.37 6.46 6.73
CA PHE A 184 27.68 5.29 5.92
C PHE A 184 27.38 5.51 4.43
N TYR A 185 26.19 6.03 4.09
CA TYR A 185 25.82 6.25 2.68
C TYR A 185 26.53 7.46 2.05
N SER A 186 26.99 8.44 2.82
CA SER A 186 27.77 9.59 2.29
C SER A 186 29.06 9.14 1.58
N VAL A 187 29.56 7.95 1.92
CA VAL A 187 30.72 7.33 1.27
C VAL A 187 30.49 7.11 -0.23
N ILE A 188 29.25 6.82 -0.65
CA ILE A 188 28.90 6.62 -2.08
C ILE A 188 29.25 7.86 -2.90
N LYS A 189 29.02 9.06 -2.35
CA LYS A 189 29.42 10.31 -3.01
C LYS A 189 30.93 10.53 -2.96
N THR A 190 31.55 10.29 -1.80
CA THR A 190 32.99 10.50 -1.61
C THR A 190 33.81 9.59 -2.53
N CYS A 191 33.30 8.38 -2.81
CA CYS A 191 33.96 7.36 -3.65
C CYS A 191 33.42 7.33 -5.09
N ASP A 192 32.77 8.39 -5.60
CA ASP A 192 32.10 8.39 -6.92
C ASP A 192 32.99 7.92 -8.07
N GLU A 193 34.29 8.27 -8.07
CA GLU A 193 35.24 7.85 -9.09
C GLU A 193 35.46 6.33 -9.16
N TYR A 194 35.30 5.63 -8.02
CA TYR A 194 35.50 4.18 -7.89
C TYR A 194 34.19 3.39 -8.11
N ILE A 195 33.05 4.08 -8.25
CA ILE A 195 31.73 3.45 -8.34
C ILE A 195 31.26 3.40 -9.79
N ARG A 196 30.91 2.20 -10.28
CA ARG A 196 30.24 1.96 -11.56
C ARG A 196 28.75 2.19 -11.46
N PHE A 197 28.15 1.68 -10.37
CA PHE A 197 26.72 1.65 -10.19
C PHE A 197 26.38 1.50 -8.70
N ALA A 198 25.34 2.18 -8.25
CA ALA A 198 24.79 1.99 -6.91
C ALA A 198 23.26 1.98 -6.98
N PHE A 199 22.62 1.03 -6.31
CA PHE A 199 21.17 0.90 -6.28
C PHE A 199 20.68 0.59 -4.87
N LEU A 200 19.88 1.50 -4.31
CA LEU A 200 19.33 1.39 -2.96
C LEU A 200 17.84 1.16 -3.04
N THR A 201 17.32 0.17 -2.30
CA THR A 201 15.88 -0.08 -2.22
C THR A 201 15.38 -0.08 -0.79
N GLY A 202 14.10 0.28 -0.65
CA GLY A 202 13.35 0.24 0.60
C GLY A 202 11.85 0.30 0.39
N VAL A 203 11.13 0.39 1.48
CA VAL A 203 9.67 0.59 1.50
C VAL A 203 9.36 2.08 1.52
N THR A 204 10.01 2.82 2.41
CA THR A 204 9.78 4.25 2.63
C THR A 204 10.91 5.09 2.07
N LYS A 205 10.60 6.34 1.80
CA LYS A 205 11.59 7.35 1.44
C LYS A 205 11.71 8.32 2.61
N PHE A 206 12.69 8.07 3.47
CA PHE A 206 13.04 9.07 4.47
C PHE A 206 13.53 10.33 3.78
N SER A 207 13.05 11.50 4.19
CA SER A 207 13.29 12.76 3.49
C SER A 207 14.76 12.93 3.12
N LYS A 208 15.02 13.51 1.93
CA LYS A 208 16.37 13.83 1.47
C LYS A 208 17.21 14.57 2.52
N ILE A 209 16.55 15.28 3.45
CA ILE A 209 17.18 16.07 4.52
C ILE A 209 17.77 15.17 5.61
N SER A 210 17.32 13.90 5.78
CA SER A 210 17.76 13.07 6.91
C SER A 210 18.91 12.12 6.59
N ILE A 211 18.80 11.26 5.57
CA ILE A 211 19.83 10.23 5.27
C ILE A 211 20.59 10.55 3.99
N PHE A 212 19.88 11.03 2.97
CA PHE A 212 20.45 11.27 1.64
C PHE A 212 20.75 12.74 1.35
N SER A 213 20.76 13.62 2.38
CA SER A 213 21.07 15.04 2.20
C SER A 213 22.42 15.28 1.53
N ASP A 214 23.37 14.42 1.78
CA ASP A 214 24.73 14.52 1.25
C ASP A 214 24.90 13.82 -0.11
N LEU A 215 23.89 13.01 -0.56
CA LEU A 215 23.86 12.29 -1.84
C LEU A 215 23.08 13.09 -2.90
N ASN A 216 23.62 14.21 -3.36
CA ASN A 216 22.98 15.04 -4.39
C ASN A 216 23.00 14.41 -5.81
N ASN A 217 23.76 13.33 -6.00
CA ASN A 217 23.81 12.52 -7.24
C ASN A 217 22.83 11.34 -7.22
N LEU A 218 22.04 11.16 -6.16
CA LEU A 218 21.04 10.10 -6.05
C LEU A 218 19.82 10.42 -6.92
N ARG A 219 19.59 9.59 -7.92
CA ARG A 219 18.40 9.66 -8.78
C ARG A 219 17.28 8.78 -8.20
N ASP A 220 16.24 9.42 -7.73
CA ASP A 220 15.05 8.75 -7.26
C ASP A 220 14.12 8.40 -8.43
N ILE A 221 13.97 7.12 -8.73
CA ILE A 221 13.16 6.60 -9.82
C ILE A 221 11.78 6.11 -9.36
N SER A 222 11.44 6.29 -8.09
CA SER A 222 10.21 5.72 -7.51
C SER A 222 8.92 6.20 -8.20
N MET A 223 8.89 7.45 -8.64
CA MET A 223 7.76 8.04 -9.36
C MET A 223 8.10 8.42 -10.81
N GLU A 224 9.21 7.96 -11.37
CA GLU A 224 9.51 8.19 -12.78
C GLU A 224 8.65 7.29 -13.68
N LYS A 225 7.97 7.88 -14.70
CA LYS A 225 7.09 7.17 -15.62
C LYS A 225 7.77 5.96 -16.27
N GLN A 226 9.01 6.13 -16.72
CA GLN A 226 9.76 5.08 -17.43
C GLN A 226 10.12 3.88 -16.57
N TYR A 227 10.02 3.98 -15.22
CA TYR A 227 10.30 2.92 -14.25
C TYR A 227 9.07 2.50 -13.44
N ALA A 228 7.88 2.97 -13.82
CA ALA A 228 6.65 2.64 -13.11
C ALA A 228 6.36 1.13 -13.12
N GLY A 229 6.71 0.44 -14.21
CA GLY A 229 6.52 -1.01 -14.36
C GLY A 229 7.68 -1.89 -13.88
N LEU A 230 8.74 -1.31 -13.27
CA LEU A 230 9.95 -2.05 -12.89
C LEU A 230 9.69 -3.17 -11.89
N CYS A 231 8.85 -2.93 -10.89
CA CYS A 231 8.42 -3.92 -9.89
C CYS A 231 6.91 -4.07 -9.94
N GLY A 232 6.42 -5.29 -9.67
CA GLY A 232 5.01 -5.63 -9.85
C GLY A 232 4.76 -6.35 -11.19
N ILE A 233 3.50 -6.63 -11.48
CA ILE A 233 3.07 -7.30 -12.71
C ILE A 233 2.02 -6.40 -13.38
N THR A 234 2.18 -6.10 -14.67
CA THR A 234 1.20 -5.33 -15.44
C THR A 234 0.06 -6.23 -15.93
N GLN A 235 -1.04 -5.63 -16.40
CA GLN A 235 -2.15 -6.38 -17.01
C GLN A 235 -1.65 -7.22 -18.21
N THR A 236 -0.86 -6.63 -19.08
CA THR A 236 -0.30 -7.32 -20.25
C THR A 236 0.60 -8.48 -19.85
N GLU A 237 1.48 -8.28 -18.86
CA GLU A 237 2.35 -9.35 -18.34
C GLU A 237 1.55 -10.47 -17.69
N LEU A 238 0.45 -10.16 -16.97
CA LEU A 238 -0.45 -11.14 -16.41
C LEU A 238 -1.06 -12.01 -17.51
N GLU A 239 -1.68 -11.41 -18.51
CA GLU A 239 -2.33 -12.15 -19.61
C GLU A 239 -1.35 -12.92 -20.48
N THR A 240 -0.13 -12.39 -20.69
CA THR A 240 0.90 -13.05 -21.49
C THR A 240 1.52 -14.25 -20.76
N ASN A 241 1.82 -14.09 -19.48
CA ASN A 241 2.61 -15.07 -18.74
C ASN A 241 1.79 -16.06 -17.92
N PHE A 242 0.54 -15.75 -17.54
CA PHE A 242 -0.23 -16.53 -16.56
C PHE A 242 -1.57 -17.05 -17.09
N GLN A 243 -1.79 -17.02 -18.40
CA GLN A 243 -3.05 -17.51 -18.99
C GLN A 243 -3.47 -18.92 -18.50
N PRO A 244 -2.57 -19.94 -18.46
CA PRO A 244 -2.94 -21.26 -17.93
C PRO A 244 -3.29 -21.25 -16.45
N ASP A 245 -2.62 -20.39 -15.66
CA ASP A 245 -2.85 -20.31 -14.21
C ASP A 245 -4.19 -19.61 -13.90
N ILE A 246 -4.56 -18.61 -14.70
CA ILE A 246 -5.88 -17.96 -14.63
C ILE A 246 -6.99 -18.97 -14.96
N GLN A 247 -6.80 -19.81 -15.99
CA GLN A 247 -7.81 -20.83 -16.34
C GLN A 247 -7.98 -21.86 -15.21
N VAL A 248 -6.88 -22.35 -14.63
CA VAL A 248 -6.96 -23.28 -13.49
C VAL A 248 -7.66 -22.65 -12.29
N LEU A 249 -7.37 -21.37 -11.98
CA LEU A 249 -8.06 -20.64 -10.93
C LEU A 249 -9.56 -20.49 -11.21
N ALA A 250 -9.92 -20.17 -12.46
CA ALA A 250 -11.31 -20.04 -12.90
C ALA A 250 -12.08 -21.35 -12.70
N ASP A 251 -11.53 -22.46 -13.15
CA ASP A 251 -12.13 -23.79 -13.04
C ASP A 251 -12.36 -24.18 -11.57
N GLU A 252 -11.37 -23.98 -10.70
CA GLU A 252 -11.47 -24.30 -9.25
C GLU A 252 -12.47 -23.41 -8.50
N GLN A 253 -12.65 -22.16 -8.95
CA GLN A 253 -13.59 -21.20 -8.33
C GLN A 253 -14.98 -21.23 -8.98
N ASN A 254 -15.22 -22.09 -9.97
CA ASN A 254 -16.45 -22.13 -10.77
C ASN A 254 -16.77 -20.79 -11.44
N LEU A 255 -15.74 -20.12 -11.97
CA LEU A 255 -15.81 -18.86 -12.69
C LEU A 255 -15.48 -19.08 -14.17
N THR A 256 -15.95 -18.20 -15.02
CA THR A 256 -15.38 -18.06 -16.36
C THR A 256 -13.99 -17.43 -16.30
N TYR A 257 -13.19 -17.60 -17.34
CA TYR A 257 -11.87 -16.94 -17.44
C TYR A 257 -11.97 -15.42 -17.24
N GLN A 258 -12.96 -14.77 -17.80
CA GLN A 258 -13.16 -13.31 -17.70
C GLN A 258 -13.56 -12.88 -16.29
N GLU A 259 -14.42 -13.65 -15.63
CA GLU A 259 -14.77 -13.40 -14.22
C GLU A 259 -13.56 -13.57 -13.29
N ALA A 260 -12.74 -14.60 -13.50
CA ALA A 260 -11.52 -14.80 -12.74
C ALA A 260 -10.52 -13.64 -12.98
N LEU A 261 -10.35 -13.19 -14.22
CA LEU A 261 -9.49 -12.05 -14.57
C LEU A 261 -10.00 -10.76 -13.91
N ALA A 262 -11.31 -10.51 -13.95
CA ALA A 262 -11.93 -9.35 -13.30
C ALA A 262 -11.76 -9.40 -11.77
N ALA A 263 -11.92 -10.57 -11.15
CA ALA A 263 -11.72 -10.77 -9.73
C ALA A 263 -10.25 -10.57 -9.32
N LEU A 264 -9.29 -11.11 -10.08
CA LEU A 264 -7.86 -10.85 -9.86
C LEU A 264 -7.53 -9.36 -9.93
N LYS A 265 -8.12 -8.65 -10.90
CA LYS A 265 -7.96 -7.21 -11.05
C LYS A 265 -8.51 -6.46 -9.85
N GLN A 266 -9.72 -6.76 -9.42
CA GLN A 266 -10.36 -6.13 -8.27
C GLN A 266 -9.59 -6.35 -6.98
N TRP A 267 -9.02 -7.55 -6.79
CA TRP A 267 -8.36 -7.93 -5.55
C TRP A 267 -6.88 -7.55 -5.46
N TYR A 268 -6.13 -7.54 -6.57
CA TYR A 268 -4.66 -7.47 -6.51
C TYR A 268 -4.02 -6.40 -7.39
N ASP A 269 -4.78 -5.78 -8.31
CA ASP A 269 -4.32 -4.68 -9.16
C ASP A 269 -4.45 -3.32 -8.46
N GLY A 270 -4.12 -2.27 -9.17
CA GLY A 270 -4.46 -0.88 -8.82
C GLY A 270 -3.35 -0.10 -8.16
N TYR A 271 -2.18 -0.66 -7.92
CA TYR A 271 -1.03 0.13 -7.48
C TYR A 271 -0.50 1.00 -8.61
N LEU A 272 -0.57 2.30 -8.45
CA LEU A 272 -0.14 3.26 -9.44
C LEU A 272 1.07 4.05 -8.94
N PHE A 273 2.24 3.83 -9.56
CA PHE A 273 3.49 4.47 -9.18
C PHE A 273 3.80 5.76 -9.95
N HIS A 274 3.01 6.07 -10.98
CA HIS A 274 3.06 7.33 -11.70
C HIS A 274 1.67 7.65 -12.26
N PRO A 275 1.19 8.92 -12.23
CA PRO A 275 -0.16 9.27 -12.70
C PRO A 275 -0.49 8.89 -14.14
N ALA A 276 0.52 8.84 -15.01
CA ALA A 276 0.38 8.42 -16.40
C ALA A 276 0.89 6.99 -16.65
N GLY A 277 1.06 6.20 -15.58
CA GLY A 277 1.38 4.77 -15.64
C GLY A 277 0.11 3.92 -15.74
N GLU A 278 0.30 2.60 -15.71
CA GLU A 278 -0.77 1.61 -15.58
C GLU A 278 -0.80 1.03 -14.15
N GLY A 279 -1.93 0.44 -13.76
CA GLY A 279 -2.07 -0.28 -12.51
C GLY A 279 -1.16 -1.51 -12.48
N MET A 280 -0.60 -1.78 -11.30
CA MET A 280 0.29 -2.90 -11.07
C MET A 280 -0.33 -3.87 -10.08
N TYR A 281 -0.29 -5.17 -10.42
CA TYR A 281 -0.63 -6.25 -9.51
C TYR A 281 0.48 -6.46 -8.48
N ASN A 282 0.09 -6.75 -7.24
CA ASN A 282 1.04 -7.25 -6.24
C ASN A 282 1.47 -8.69 -6.60
N PRO A 283 2.76 -8.94 -6.90
CA PRO A 283 3.21 -10.26 -7.33
C PRO A 283 2.99 -11.38 -6.31
N PHE A 284 3.18 -11.06 -5.02
CA PHE A 284 3.04 -12.05 -3.96
C PHE A 284 1.59 -12.52 -3.80
N SER A 285 0.63 -11.59 -3.79
CA SER A 285 -0.78 -11.92 -3.68
C SER A 285 -1.29 -12.65 -4.91
N LEU A 286 -0.91 -12.19 -6.09
CA LEU A 286 -1.25 -12.83 -7.37
C LEU A 286 -0.73 -14.27 -7.45
N LEU A 287 0.57 -14.48 -7.19
CA LEU A 287 1.17 -15.83 -7.20
C LEU A 287 0.58 -16.73 -6.11
N SER A 288 0.25 -16.15 -4.94
CA SER A 288 -0.41 -16.91 -3.87
C SER A 288 -1.79 -17.40 -4.29
N ALA A 289 -2.57 -16.56 -5.00
CA ALA A 289 -3.88 -16.94 -5.53
C ALA A 289 -3.76 -18.09 -6.53
N PHE A 290 -2.78 -18.07 -7.41
CA PHE A 290 -2.55 -19.17 -8.36
C PHE A 290 -2.09 -20.46 -7.68
N VAL A 291 -1.15 -20.38 -6.73
CA VAL A 291 -0.64 -21.57 -6.03
C VAL A 291 -1.72 -22.21 -5.16
N LYS A 292 -2.54 -21.40 -4.48
CA LYS A 292 -3.59 -21.88 -3.58
C LYS A 292 -4.95 -22.05 -4.27
N LYS A 293 -5.07 -21.58 -5.51
CA LYS A 293 -6.29 -21.61 -6.34
C LYS A 293 -7.49 -20.93 -5.66
N GLU A 294 -7.22 -19.90 -4.90
CA GLU A 294 -8.21 -19.13 -4.14
C GLU A 294 -7.93 -17.63 -4.23
N ILE A 295 -8.99 -16.83 -4.35
CA ILE A 295 -8.91 -15.36 -4.26
C ILE A 295 -9.25 -14.95 -2.83
N LYS A 296 -8.24 -14.45 -2.10
CA LYS A 296 -8.37 -13.95 -0.72
C LYS A 296 -7.21 -13.03 -0.34
N SER A 297 -7.25 -12.43 0.84
CA SER A 297 -6.17 -11.60 1.33
C SER A 297 -4.93 -12.43 1.68
N TYR A 298 -3.78 -12.10 1.08
CA TYR A 298 -2.49 -12.73 1.29
C TYR A 298 -1.44 -11.76 1.83
N TRP A 299 -1.46 -10.52 1.34
CA TRP A 299 -0.46 -9.51 1.68
C TRP A 299 -0.50 -9.15 3.17
N PHE A 300 -1.69 -8.97 3.73
CA PHE A 300 -1.89 -8.67 5.15
C PHE A 300 -1.47 -9.81 6.09
N SER A 301 -1.51 -11.06 5.66
CA SER A 301 -1.07 -12.19 6.48
C SER A 301 0.41 -12.12 6.87
N THR A 302 1.19 -11.24 6.24
CA THR A 302 2.63 -11.06 6.48
C THR A 302 2.96 -9.95 7.50
N GLY A 303 1.95 -9.37 8.15
CA GLY A 303 2.06 -8.41 9.24
C GLY A 303 1.61 -7.00 8.87
N THR A 304 0.50 -6.55 9.48
CA THR A 304 0.12 -5.13 9.48
C THR A 304 0.99 -4.43 10.50
N PRO A 305 1.62 -3.30 10.17
CA PRO A 305 2.35 -2.54 11.16
C PRO A 305 1.37 -1.99 12.22
N THR A 306 1.35 -2.57 13.39
CA THR A 306 0.51 -2.15 14.52
C THR A 306 0.70 -0.66 14.82
N PHE A 307 1.92 -0.15 14.59
CA PHE A 307 2.22 1.26 14.77
C PHE A 307 1.38 2.18 13.88
N LEU A 308 1.07 1.80 12.62
CA LEU A 308 0.24 2.63 11.72
C LEU A 308 -1.19 2.78 12.23
N VAL A 309 -1.76 1.70 12.78
CA VAL A 309 -3.09 1.72 13.39
C VAL A 309 -3.08 2.65 14.61
N ASN A 310 -2.06 2.55 15.46
CA ASN A 310 -1.90 3.40 16.62
C ASN A 310 -1.70 4.87 16.22
N TYR A 311 -0.89 5.14 15.22
CA TYR A 311 -0.67 6.50 14.71
C TYR A 311 -1.97 7.15 14.19
N LEU A 312 -2.76 6.43 13.42
CA LEU A 312 -4.06 6.95 12.93
C LEU A 312 -5.01 7.24 14.08
N LYS A 313 -5.00 6.39 15.11
CA LYS A 313 -5.82 6.59 16.32
C LYS A 313 -5.36 7.82 17.11
N GLU A 314 -4.06 7.94 17.38
CA GLU A 314 -3.46 9.07 18.12
C GLU A 314 -3.61 10.41 17.37
N ALA A 315 -3.49 10.38 16.05
CA ALA A 315 -3.72 11.54 15.19
C ALA A 315 -5.21 11.89 15.04
N HIS A 316 -6.12 11.10 15.63
CA HIS A 316 -7.56 11.23 15.42
C HIS A 316 -7.94 11.33 13.94
N TYR A 317 -7.26 10.54 13.09
CA TYR A 317 -7.47 10.60 11.66
C TYR A 317 -8.87 10.12 11.27
N TYR A 318 -9.53 10.87 10.40
CA TYR A 318 -10.86 10.51 9.91
C TYR A 318 -10.76 9.40 8.85
N ILE A 319 -10.97 8.16 9.27
CA ILE A 319 -10.73 6.95 8.45
C ILE A 319 -11.48 6.92 7.12
N PRO A 320 -12.73 7.40 7.01
CA PRO A 320 -13.43 7.43 5.73
C PRO A 320 -12.70 8.19 4.62
N ASP A 321 -11.87 9.18 4.94
CA ASP A 321 -11.11 9.94 3.93
C ASP A 321 -10.07 9.08 3.18
N LEU A 322 -9.60 7.99 3.80
CA LEU A 322 -8.65 7.07 3.18
C LEU A 322 -9.23 6.37 1.94
N ASP A 323 -10.56 6.35 1.79
CA ASP A 323 -11.24 5.73 0.66
C ASP A 323 -11.41 6.70 -0.53
N GLY A 324 -10.33 7.38 -0.91
CA GLY A 324 -10.27 8.19 -2.12
C GLY A 324 -10.41 9.70 -1.94
N ASN A 325 -10.38 10.23 -0.69
CA ASN A 325 -10.52 11.68 -0.44
C ASN A 325 -9.24 12.35 0.07
N VAL A 326 -8.20 11.58 0.33
CA VAL A 326 -6.88 12.12 0.69
C VAL A 326 -6.27 12.85 -0.48
N GLN A 327 -5.79 14.07 -0.26
CA GLN A 327 -5.05 14.84 -1.26
C GLN A 327 -3.70 15.28 -0.69
N LEU A 328 -2.64 15.06 -1.45
CA LEU A 328 -1.27 15.50 -1.14
C LEU A 328 -0.65 16.14 -2.37
N ASP A 329 0.24 17.09 -2.16
CA ASP A 329 1.14 17.58 -3.20
C ASP A 329 2.34 16.62 -3.38
N GLU A 330 3.24 16.94 -4.29
CA GLU A 330 4.41 16.10 -4.57
C GLU A 330 5.36 16.02 -3.37
N ASP A 331 5.54 17.12 -2.65
CA ASP A 331 6.39 17.15 -1.46
C ASP A 331 5.78 16.29 -0.33
N GLY A 332 4.47 16.35 -0.14
CA GLY A 332 3.73 15.50 0.79
C GLY A 332 3.83 14.01 0.46
N LEU A 333 3.89 13.62 -0.83
CA LEU A 333 4.10 12.22 -1.23
C LEU A 333 5.53 11.74 -1.00
N GLN A 334 6.51 12.64 -1.21
CA GLN A 334 7.93 12.28 -1.23
C GLN A 334 8.62 12.48 0.12
N THR A 335 8.03 13.27 1.01
CA THR A 335 8.70 13.68 2.24
C THR A 335 8.04 13.02 3.44
N TYR A 336 8.72 12.07 4.05
CA TYR A 336 8.38 11.63 5.40
C TYR A 336 9.24 12.41 6.42
N ARG A 337 8.58 13.15 7.30
CA ARG A 337 9.18 13.68 8.53
C ARG A 337 8.68 12.81 9.68
N ALA A 338 9.59 12.35 10.53
CA ALA A 338 9.27 11.55 11.72
C ALA A 338 8.52 12.38 12.79
N ILE A 339 7.47 13.08 12.38
CA ILE A 339 6.58 13.82 13.27
C ILE A 339 5.25 13.09 13.25
N ALA A 340 4.69 12.76 14.40
CA ALA A 340 3.45 11.99 14.61
C ALA A 340 2.21 12.48 13.81
N GLN A 341 2.31 13.60 13.10
CA GLN A 341 1.21 14.20 12.33
C GLN A 341 1.21 13.83 10.84
N ASP A 342 2.25 13.12 10.32
CA ASP A 342 2.44 12.89 8.88
C ASP A 342 2.31 11.41 8.50
N THR A 343 1.15 10.80 8.80
CA THR A 343 0.90 9.36 8.56
C THR A 343 0.66 9.03 7.09
N LEU A 344 0.14 9.99 6.31
CA LEU A 344 -0.29 9.76 4.92
C LEU A 344 0.86 9.38 3.96
N PRO A 345 2.03 10.04 4.01
CA PRO A 345 3.18 9.64 3.18
C PRO A 345 3.59 8.19 3.42
N ILE A 346 3.57 7.73 4.69
CA ILE A 346 3.91 6.34 5.03
C ILE A 346 2.87 5.38 4.46
N LEU A 347 1.57 5.68 4.60
CA LEU A 347 0.50 4.86 4.05
C LEU A 347 0.63 4.70 2.54
N PHE A 348 1.00 5.77 1.83
CA PHE A 348 1.26 5.72 0.39
C PHE A 348 2.50 4.89 0.06
N GLN A 349 3.63 5.18 0.66
CA GLN A 349 4.91 4.53 0.37
C GLN A 349 4.90 3.06 0.77
N ALA A 350 4.27 2.72 1.90
CA ALA A 350 4.08 1.33 2.34
C ALA A 350 3.06 0.55 1.51
N GLY A 351 2.28 1.22 0.65
CA GLY A 351 1.32 0.60 -0.27
C GLY A 351 -0.07 0.37 0.28
N TYR A 352 -0.44 1.01 1.39
CA TYR A 352 -1.83 1.03 1.87
C TYR A 352 -2.69 1.98 1.05
N LEU A 353 -2.09 3.07 0.56
CA LEU A 353 -2.73 4.00 -0.38
C LEU A 353 -1.97 4.00 -1.71
N THR A 354 -2.66 4.40 -2.76
CA THR A 354 -2.10 4.58 -4.10
C THR A 354 -2.68 5.84 -4.74
N ILE A 355 -2.06 6.31 -5.83
CA ILE A 355 -2.57 7.41 -6.64
C ILE A 355 -3.85 6.94 -7.34
N LYS A 356 -4.96 7.63 -7.12
CA LYS A 356 -6.22 7.42 -7.86
C LYS A 356 -6.40 8.43 -8.98
N LYS A 357 -5.93 9.67 -8.75
CA LYS A 357 -6.04 10.76 -9.73
C LYS A 357 -4.96 11.80 -9.49
N TYR A 358 -4.51 12.44 -10.55
CA TYR A 358 -3.69 13.66 -10.50
C TYR A 358 -4.49 14.86 -10.99
N ILE A 359 -4.66 15.86 -10.14
CA ILE A 359 -5.38 17.11 -10.41
C ILE A 359 -4.36 18.13 -10.89
N ARG A 360 -4.20 18.24 -12.22
CA ARG A 360 -3.12 19.04 -12.85
C ARG A 360 -3.12 20.50 -12.43
N ASP A 361 -4.30 21.13 -12.41
CA ASP A 361 -4.44 22.57 -12.14
C ASP A 361 -4.03 22.93 -10.71
N LEU A 362 -4.17 22.01 -9.78
CA LEU A 362 -3.80 22.17 -8.36
C LEU A 362 -2.47 21.49 -8.00
N ARG A 363 -1.89 20.69 -8.89
CA ARG A 363 -0.72 19.84 -8.65
C ARG A 363 -0.89 18.91 -7.47
N LEU A 364 -2.12 18.39 -7.27
CA LEU A 364 -2.46 17.51 -6.17
C LEU A 364 -2.67 16.08 -6.65
N TYR A 365 -2.23 15.13 -5.84
CA TYR A 365 -2.48 13.71 -5.99
C TYR A 365 -3.62 13.31 -5.07
N GLN A 366 -4.67 12.74 -5.62
CA GLN A 366 -5.76 12.14 -4.86
C GLN A 366 -5.41 10.67 -4.61
N LEU A 367 -5.44 10.26 -3.34
CA LEU A 367 -5.06 8.94 -2.90
C LEU A 367 -6.27 8.14 -2.40
N GLY A 368 -6.17 6.81 -2.50
CA GLY A 368 -7.15 5.87 -1.97
C GLY A 368 -6.57 4.47 -1.92
N PHE A 369 -7.32 3.49 -1.40
CA PHE A 369 -6.87 2.10 -1.37
C PHE A 369 -6.61 1.57 -2.78
N PRO A 370 -5.52 0.81 -3.02
CA PRO A 370 -5.23 0.27 -4.35
C PRO A 370 -6.31 -0.70 -4.83
N ASN A 371 -6.73 -1.61 -3.98
CA ASN A 371 -7.61 -2.72 -4.31
C ASN A 371 -8.34 -3.25 -3.06
N ASP A 372 -9.18 -4.25 -3.26
CA ASP A 372 -10.00 -4.84 -2.20
C ASP A 372 -9.18 -5.62 -1.17
N GLU A 373 -8.08 -6.27 -1.57
CA GLU A 373 -7.20 -6.94 -0.60
C GLU A 373 -6.70 -5.97 0.46
N VAL A 374 -6.17 -4.82 0.02
CA VAL A 374 -5.62 -3.82 0.93
C VAL A 374 -6.71 -3.12 1.71
N ARG A 375 -7.80 -2.72 1.04
CA ARG A 375 -8.93 -2.04 1.67
C ARG A 375 -9.49 -2.87 2.82
N TYR A 376 -9.93 -4.09 2.54
CA TYR A 376 -10.56 -4.93 3.55
C TYR A 376 -9.58 -5.39 4.63
N GLY A 377 -8.35 -5.75 4.25
CA GLY A 377 -7.33 -6.12 5.22
C GLY A 377 -7.01 -4.98 6.18
N PHE A 378 -6.91 -3.74 5.68
CA PHE A 378 -6.62 -2.57 6.51
C PHE A 378 -7.79 -2.23 7.44
N LEU A 379 -9.01 -2.15 6.90
CA LEU A 379 -10.22 -1.87 7.68
C LEU A 379 -10.50 -2.95 8.73
N HIS A 380 -10.23 -4.23 8.41
CA HIS A 380 -10.34 -5.34 9.36
C HIS A 380 -9.41 -5.18 10.57
N ASN A 381 -8.22 -4.63 10.38
CA ASN A 381 -7.28 -4.34 11.46
C ASN A 381 -7.63 -3.06 12.24
N LEU A 382 -8.35 -2.12 11.62
CA LEU A 382 -8.79 -0.90 12.28
C LEU A 382 -10.00 -1.12 13.21
N LEU A 383 -10.93 -2.01 12.88
CA LEU A 383 -12.16 -2.20 13.66
C LEU A 383 -11.88 -2.48 15.15
N PRO A 384 -10.94 -3.38 15.53
CA PRO A 384 -10.57 -3.58 16.93
C PRO A 384 -9.96 -2.34 17.63
N ALA A 385 -9.34 -1.45 16.88
CA ALA A 385 -8.76 -0.22 17.44
C ALA A 385 -9.82 0.85 17.77
N TYR A 386 -10.97 0.79 17.09
CA TYR A 386 -12.09 1.71 17.26
C TYR A 386 -13.30 1.10 17.98
N SER A 387 -13.21 -0.17 18.42
CA SER A 387 -14.26 -0.89 19.15
C SER A 387 -13.65 -1.95 20.06
N ASP A 388 -14.45 -2.53 20.98
CA ASP A 388 -14.01 -3.66 21.82
C ASP A 388 -14.14 -5.04 21.11
N VAL A 389 -14.33 -5.05 19.80
CA VAL A 389 -14.37 -6.31 19.03
C VAL A 389 -12.98 -6.93 19.03
N PRO A 390 -12.81 -8.16 19.56
CA PRO A 390 -11.51 -8.82 19.54
C PRO A 390 -11.04 -9.07 18.09
N PHE A 391 -9.75 -8.86 17.83
CA PHE A 391 -9.16 -9.00 16.49
C PHE A 391 -9.53 -10.33 15.79
N GLY A 392 -9.46 -11.46 16.53
CA GLY A 392 -9.80 -12.77 16.00
C GLY A 392 -11.30 -13.00 15.74
N GLN A 393 -12.17 -12.06 16.14
CA GLN A 393 -13.62 -12.19 15.97
C GLN A 393 -14.20 -11.21 14.93
N THR A 394 -13.40 -10.30 14.39
CA THR A 394 -13.87 -9.29 13.42
C THR A 394 -14.65 -9.92 12.28
N GLY A 395 -14.11 -10.98 11.64
CA GLY A 395 -14.80 -11.67 10.54
C GLY A 395 -16.14 -12.31 10.96
N VAL A 396 -16.21 -12.84 12.19
CA VAL A 396 -17.46 -13.44 12.73
C VAL A 396 -18.52 -12.35 12.94
N TRP A 397 -18.11 -11.20 13.48
CA TRP A 397 -19.01 -10.07 13.67
C TRP A 397 -19.56 -9.55 12.36
N ILE A 398 -18.69 -9.30 11.38
CA ILE A 398 -19.12 -8.84 10.04
C ILE A 398 -20.01 -9.88 9.37
N GLY A 399 -19.71 -11.19 9.48
CA GLY A 399 -20.55 -12.25 8.96
C GLY A 399 -21.97 -12.24 9.54
N ARG A 400 -22.12 -11.93 10.83
CA ARG A 400 -23.43 -11.79 11.49
C ARG A 400 -24.21 -10.58 10.95
N PHE A 401 -23.58 -9.42 10.76
CA PHE A 401 -24.23 -8.27 10.11
C PHE A 401 -24.74 -8.60 8.72
N VAL A 402 -23.93 -9.32 7.93
CA VAL A 402 -24.32 -9.75 6.59
C VAL A 402 -25.50 -10.72 6.63
N GLN A 403 -25.52 -11.67 7.59
CA GLN A 403 -26.63 -12.61 7.75
C GLN A 403 -27.93 -11.88 8.14
N ASP A 404 -27.86 -10.95 9.11
CA ASP A 404 -29.02 -10.20 9.54
C ASP A 404 -29.65 -9.43 8.37
N ILE A 405 -28.84 -8.72 7.58
CA ILE A 405 -29.31 -7.97 6.41
C ILE A 405 -29.87 -8.90 5.30
N ARG A 406 -29.21 -10.02 5.02
CA ARG A 406 -29.70 -11.00 4.02
C ARG A 406 -31.04 -11.62 4.40
N ASN A 407 -31.25 -11.83 5.70
CA ASN A 407 -32.47 -12.41 6.24
C ASN A 407 -33.59 -11.35 6.48
N GLY A 408 -33.31 -10.07 6.27
CA GLY A 408 -34.26 -8.99 6.54
C GLY A 408 -34.43 -8.65 8.02
N ASN A 409 -33.53 -9.12 8.89
CA ASN A 409 -33.57 -8.92 10.34
C ASN A 409 -32.99 -7.55 10.71
N VAL A 410 -33.71 -6.48 10.37
CA VAL A 410 -33.24 -5.10 10.58
C VAL A 410 -33.05 -4.78 12.06
N ASN A 411 -33.89 -5.31 12.95
CA ASN A 411 -33.78 -5.04 14.38
C ASN A 411 -32.50 -5.64 14.96
N GLU A 412 -32.21 -6.91 14.68
CA GLU A 412 -30.99 -7.59 15.13
C GLU A 412 -29.74 -6.92 14.56
N PHE A 413 -29.83 -6.46 13.30
CA PHE A 413 -28.77 -5.68 12.67
C PHE A 413 -28.50 -4.37 13.46
N MET A 414 -29.53 -3.59 13.75
CA MET A 414 -29.42 -2.32 14.47
C MET A 414 -28.97 -2.50 15.92
N GLU A 415 -29.40 -3.56 16.60
CA GLU A 415 -28.89 -3.92 17.94
C GLU A 415 -27.39 -4.24 17.91
N ARG A 416 -26.89 -4.91 16.87
CA ARG A 416 -25.44 -5.13 16.70
C ARG A 416 -24.69 -3.84 16.40
N VAL A 417 -25.22 -2.95 15.56
CA VAL A 417 -24.64 -1.61 15.33
C VAL A 417 -24.54 -0.87 16.65
N GLN A 418 -25.61 -0.88 17.45
CA GLN A 418 -25.63 -0.28 18.79
C GLN A 418 -24.55 -0.90 19.71
N ALA A 419 -24.39 -2.23 19.69
CA ALA A 419 -23.38 -2.90 20.50
C ALA A 419 -21.96 -2.43 20.14
N ILE A 420 -21.63 -2.32 18.86
CA ILE A 420 -20.32 -1.79 18.42
C ILE A 420 -20.12 -0.34 18.86
N ILE A 421 -21.13 0.51 18.66
CA ILE A 421 -21.06 1.93 19.04
C ILE A 421 -20.86 2.07 20.54
N SER A 422 -21.59 1.28 21.35
CA SER A 422 -21.46 1.29 22.82
C SER A 422 -20.11 0.76 23.29
N SER A 423 -19.42 -0.02 22.48
CA SER A 423 -18.10 -0.60 22.78
C SER A 423 -16.92 0.33 22.45
N ILE A 424 -17.16 1.50 21.85
CA ILE A 424 -16.08 2.45 21.54
C ILE A 424 -15.42 2.91 22.83
N PRO A 425 -14.08 2.77 23.01
CA PRO A 425 -13.37 3.06 24.24
C PRO A 425 -13.59 4.49 24.75
N TYR A 426 -13.71 4.65 26.09
CA TYR A 426 -14.00 5.95 26.74
C TYR A 426 -12.94 7.00 26.43
N ASP A 427 -11.67 6.61 26.33
CA ASP A 427 -10.56 7.53 26.08
C ASP A 427 -10.68 8.29 24.76
N ASN A 428 -11.42 7.73 23.80
CA ASN A 428 -11.72 8.39 22.52
C ASN A 428 -12.72 9.55 22.68
N PHE A 429 -13.31 9.78 23.88
CA PHE A 429 -14.33 10.78 24.16
C PHE A 429 -13.95 11.78 25.26
N THR A 430 -12.74 11.66 25.84
CA THR A 430 -12.28 12.58 26.90
C THR A 430 -12.04 14.02 26.41
N ASP A 431 -11.87 14.18 25.11
CA ASP A 431 -11.72 15.49 24.50
C ASP A 431 -13.07 16.23 24.47
N LYS A 432 -13.09 17.50 24.91
CA LYS A 432 -14.30 18.38 24.91
C LYS A 432 -14.76 18.74 23.49
N ASN A 433 -14.06 18.26 22.46
CA ASN A 433 -14.34 18.58 21.08
C ASN A 433 -15.46 17.68 20.51
N LEU A 434 -16.66 18.24 20.40
CA LEU A 434 -17.85 17.57 19.85
C LEU A 434 -17.60 16.97 18.44
N LYS A 435 -16.79 17.64 17.62
CA LYS A 435 -16.45 17.19 16.26
C LYS A 435 -15.67 15.86 16.25
N LEU A 436 -14.71 15.69 17.16
CA LEU A 436 -13.94 14.44 17.27
C LEU A 436 -14.81 13.26 17.70
N ARG A 437 -15.80 13.52 18.55
CA ARG A 437 -16.76 12.48 18.98
C ARG A 437 -17.63 12.02 17.82
N GLU A 438 -18.18 12.96 17.04
CA GLU A 438 -18.95 12.64 15.83
C GLU A 438 -18.13 11.80 14.85
N GLN A 439 -16.89 12.18 14.61
CA GLN A 439 -15.98 11.44 13.73
C GLN A 439 -15.72 10.01 14.18
N ASN A 440 -15.63 9.75 15.49
CA ASN A 440 -15.45 8.39 16.02
C ASN A 440 -16.67 7.50 15.75
N TYR A 441 -17.89 8.02 15.92
CA TYR A 441 -19.12 7.29 15.56
C TYR A 441 -19.18 7.01 14.07
N GLN A 442 -18.94 8.01 13.25
CA GLN A 442 -18.92 7.87 11.79
C GLN A 442 -17.87 6.86 11.35
N THR A 443 -16.68 6.86 11.97
CA THR A 443 -15.62 5.89 11.69
C THR A 443 -16.06 4.46 12.03
N ALA A 444 -16.67 4.23 13.20
CA ALA A 444 -17.12 2.89 13.60
C ALA A 444 -18.22 2.36 12.65
N VAL A 445 -19.20 3.19 12.33
CA VAL A 445 -20.26 2.85 11.35
C VAL A 445 -19.66 2.58 9.98
N TYR A 446 -18.78 3.45 9.49
CA TYR A 446 -18.06 3.26 8.22
C TYR A 446 -17.33 1.92 8.18
N LEU A 447 -16.57 1.57 9.23
CA LEU A 447 -15.80 0.32 9.28
C LEU A 447 -16.71 -0.91 9.14
N VAL A 448 -17.86 -0.93 9.83
CA VAL A 448 -18.82 -2.03 9.73
C VAL A 448 -19.36 -2.16 8.30
N PHE A 449 -19.91 -1.08 7.76
CA PHE A 449 -20.54 -1.14 6.43
C PHE A 449 -19.52 -1.35 5.31
N ALA A 450 -18.34 -0.74 5.40
CA ALA A 450 -17.28 -0.95 4.44
C ALA A 450 -16.77 -2.40 4.44
N LEU A 451 -16.62 -3.02 5.61
CA LEU A 451 -16.24 -4.44 5.73
C LEU A 451 -17.35 -5.40 5.25
N MET A 452 -18.62 -5.04 5.42
CA MET A 452 -19.74 -5.81 4.83
C MET A 452 -19.66 -5.83 3.30
N GLY A 453 -19.03 -4.83 2.69
CA GLY A 453 -18.82 -4.72 1.25
C GLY A 453 -18.10 -5.93 0.61
N GLN A 454 -17.43 -6.77 1.39
CA GLN A 454 -16.86 -8.05 0.92
C GLN A 454 -17.93 -9.08 0.52
N PHE A 455 -19.14 -8.97 1.08
CA PHE A 455 -20.16 -10.01 1.01
C PHE A 455 -21.48 -9.54 0.40
N VAL A 456 -21.73 -8.24 0.45
CA VAL A 456 -22.91 -7.55 -0.09
C VAL A 456 -22.49 -6.22 -0.69
N GLN A 457 -23.19 -5.75 -1.70
CA GLN A 457 -22.88 -4.44 -2.27
C GLN A 457 -23.23 -3.33 -1.26
N THR A 458 -22.27 -2.51 -0.90
CA THR A 458 -22.46 -1.38 0.01
C THR A 458 -22.02 -0.08 -0.64
N GLU A 459 -22.76 0.99 -0.38
CA GLU A 459 -22.40 2.37 -0.71
C GLU A 459 -22.40 3.14 0.62
N VAL A 460 -21.24 3.65 1.05
CA VAL A 460 -21.11 4.39 2.31
C VAL A 460 -20.70 5.82 2.00
N HIS A 461 -21.50 6.78 2.47
CA HIS A 461 -21.27 8.20 2.25
C HIS A 461 -21.03 8.89 3.60
N CYS A 462 -19.83 9.37 3.81
CA CYS A 462 -19.47 10.12 5.00
C CYS A 462 -19.28 11.60 4.63
N TYR A 463 -19.94 12.48 5.36
CA TYR A 463 -19.85 13.94 5.15
C TYR A 463 -19.01 14.58 6.23
N CYS A 464 -17.86 15.15 5.87
CA CYS A 464 -17.15 16.07 6.74
C CYS A 464 -17.72 17.48 6.56
N ARG A 465 -18.46 18.00 7.55
CA ARG A 465 -18.83 19.43 7.59
C ARG A 465 -17.61 20.22 8.03
N THR A 466 -16.87 20.78 7.10
CA THR A 466 -15.93 21.86 7.43
C THR A 466 -16.77 23.11 7.71
N ALA A 467 -16.90 23.47 8.99
CA ALA A 467 -17.41 24.78 9.36
C ALA A 467 -16.32 25.80 8.97
N THR A 468 -16.53 26.47 7.83
CA THR A 468 -15.86 27.74 7.57
C THR A 468 -16.74 28.82 8.20
N ASP A 469 -16.19 29.57 9.14
CA ASP A 469 -16.76 30.84 9.57
C ASP A 469 -16.90 31.75 8.34
N GLY A 470 -18.13 31.95 7.88
CA GLY A 470 -18.43 32.83 6.74
C GLY A 470 -19.05 32.15 5.54
N GLY A 471 -20.34 31.92 5.59
CA GLY A 471 -21.29 31.91 4.48
C GLY A 471 -20.93 31.24 3.16
N GLY A 472 -20.75 29.94 3.14
CA GLY A 472 -20.62 29.17 1.90
C GLY A 472 -20.34 27.71 2.18
N SER A 473 -21.37 26.87 2.24
CA SER A 473 -21.20 25.43 2.43
C SER A 473 -20.65 24.77 1.18
N MET A 474 -19.36 24.45 1.17
CA MET A 474 -18.78 23.49 0.22
C MET A 474 -18.96 22.09 0.80
N GLN A 475 -19.94 21.35 0.29
CA GLN A 475 -20.11 19.92 0.58
C GLN A 475 -19.08 19.11 -0.22
N GLN A 476 -18.10 18.54 0.44
CA GLN A 476 -17.16 17.60 -0.14
C GLN A 476 -17.73 16.18 0.00
N ARG A 477 -17.94 15.51 -1.14
CA ARG A 477 -18.52 14.16 -1.20
C ARG A 477 -17.43 13.10 -1.17
N CYS A 478 -17.55 12.15 -0.26
CA CYS A 478 -16.76 10.93 -0.23
C CYS A 478 -17.45 9.85 -1.09
N PHE A 479 -16.82 9.39 -2.15
CA PHE A 479 -17.33 8.30 -2.98
C PHE A 479 -16.53 7.02 -2.70
N GLY A 480 -17.17 6.06 -2.05
CA GLY A 480 -16.68 4.68 -1.96
C GLY A 480 -17.63 3.76 -2.73
N SER A 481 -17.42 3.60 -4.02
CA SER A 481 -17.92 2.47 -4.77
C SER A 481 -17.02 2.19 -5.97
N ALA A 482 -16.56 0.95 -6.06
CA ALA A 482 -15.89 0.44 -7.25
C ALA A 482 -16.93 0.21 -8.36
N GLU A 483 -17.29 1.26 -9.08
CA GLU A 483 -17.88 1.12 -10.40
C GLU A 483 -17.09 1.97 -11.39
N THR A 484 -16.41 1.29 -12.29
CA THR A 484 -15.92 1.83 -13.56
C THR A 484 -17.12 2.37 -14.36
N ARG A 485 -17.32 3.68 -14.35
CA ARG A 485 -18.12 4.34 -15.38
C ARG A 485 -17.28 5.41 -16.08
N SER A 486 -17.03 5.12 -17.36
CA SER A 486 -16.53 6.05 -18.34
C SER A 486 -17.44 7.30 -18.45
N GLN A 487 -16.77 8.43 -18.47
CA GLN A 487 -17.10 9.70 -19.14
C GLN A 487 -18.56 9.94 -19.53
N ASN A 488 -19.24 10.81 -18.78
CA ASN A 488 -20.03 11.95 -19.26
C ASN A 488 -20.71 12.62 -18.05
N TYR A 489 -20.06 13.60 -17.43
CA TYR A 489 -20.72 14.45 -16.43
C TYR A 489 -21.45 15.59 -17.11
N THR A 490 -22.70 15.35 -17.44
CA THR A 490 -23.69 16.43 -17.57
C THR A 490 -24.15 16.81 -16.16
N ARG A 491 -24.14 18.10 -15.81
CA ARG A 491 -24.68 18.65 -14.57
C ARG A 491 -26.10 18.11 -14.34
N MET A 492 -26.25 17.09 -13.51
CA MET A 492 -27.52 16.73 -12.91
C MET A 492 -27.59 17.37 -11.51
N TYR A 493 -28.69 18.01 -11.21
CA TYR A 493 -29.02 18.57 -9.89
C TYR A 493 -28.79 17.51 -8.81
N SER A 494 -28.01 17.85 -7.80
CA SER A 494 -27.68 16.94 -6.71
C SER A 494 -28.90 16.74 -5.82
N PHE A 495 -29.62 15.65 -6.02
CA PHE A 495 -30.41 15.05 -4.94
C PHE A 495 -29.41 14.65 -3.84
N GLY A 496 -29.75 14.88 -2.56
CA GLY A 496 -28.92 14.46 -1.44
C GLY A 496 -28.61 12.94 -1.55
N VAL A 497 -27.59 12.49 -0.83
CA VAL A 497 -27.17 11.08 -0.81
C VAL A 497 -27.36 10.55 0.61
N ALA A 498 -27.89 9.33 0.76
CA ALA A 498 -28.04 8.65 2.04
C ALA A 498 -26.67 8.34 2.68
N ASP A 499 -26.60 8.29 4.01
CA ASP A 499 -25.35 8.00 4.73
C ASP A 499 -24.81 6.61 4.38
N CYS A 500 -25.70 5.61 4.21
CA CYS A 500 -25.30 4.28 3.78
C CYS A 500 -26.40 3.56 3.00
N VAL A 501 -26.03 2.78 2.00
CA VAL A 501 -26.92 1.90 1.26
C VAL A 501 -26.31 0.49 1.22
N VAL A 502 -27.14 -0.53 1.51
CA VAL A 502 -26.77 -1.95 1.40
C VAL A 502 -27.72 -2.64 0.44
N LYS A 503 -27.17 -3.32 -0.57
CA LYS A 503 -27.96 -4.06 -1.56
C LYS A 503 -27.75 -5.57 -1.40
N THR A 504 -28.82 -6.28 -1.14
CA THR A 504 -28.85 -7.75 -1.18
C THR A 504 -29.42 -8.25 -2.52
N ALA A 505 -29.62 -9.54 -2.64
CA ALA A 505 -30.22 -10.13 -3.86
C ALA A 505 -31.63 -9.57 -4.13
N ASP A 506 -32.41 -9.34 -3.08
CA ASP A 506 -33.85 -9.03 -3.12
C ASP A 506 -34.25 -7.68 -2.51
N THR A 507 -33.38 -7.05 -1.71
CA THR A 507 -33.70 -5.84 -0.95
C THR A 507 -32.59 -4.80 -1.03
N VAL A 508 -32.96 -3.53 -1.10
CA VAL A 508 -32.09 -2.35 -0.93
C VAL A 508 -32.42 -1.70 0.39
N TYR A 509 -31.45 -1.58 1.28
CA TYR A 509 -31.55 -0.92 2.58
C TYR A 509 -30.89 0.45 2.50
N ILE A 510 -31.61 1.50 2.90
CA ILE A 510 -31.15 2.90 2.88
C ILE A 510 -31.13 3.41 4.31
N PHE A 511 -29.96 3.75 4.81
CA PHE A 511 -29.73 4.20 6.18
C PHE A 511 -29.43 5.71 6.21
N GLU A 512 -30.02 6.40 7.20
CA GLU A 512 -29.73 7.78 7.55
C GLU A 512 -29.58 7.87 9.07
N PHE A 513 -28.52 8.53 9.53
CA PHE A 513 -28.18 8.64 10.94
C PHE A 513 -28.27 10.09 11.41
N LYS A 514 -28.83 10.33 12.59
CA LYS A 514 -28.91 11.65 13.22
C LYS A 514 -28.25 11.62 14.59
N LEU A 515 -27.41 12.62 14.88
CA LEU A 515 -26.90 12.84 16.24
C LEU A 515 -27.91 13.60 17.08
N SER A 516 -27.91 13.34 18.39
CA SER A 516 -28.76 14.09 19.35
C SER A 516 -28.50 15.59 19.21
N GLY A 517 -29.58 16.36 19.10
CA GLY A 517 -29.54 17.81 18.77
C GLY A 517 -29.70 18.13 17.28
N ASN A 518 -29.47 17.17 16.37
CA ASN A 518 -29.61 17.35 14.92
C ASN A 518 -30.84 16.63 14.33
N GLY A 519 -31.63 15.92 15.15
CA GLY A 519 -32.85 15.23 14.75
C GLY A 519 -33.05 13.87 15.40
N THR A 520 -34.20 13.25 15.11
CA THR A 520 -34.67 11.96 15.60
C THR A 520 -34.58 10.89 14.50
N ALA A 521 -34.90 9.63 14.82
CA ALA A 521 -35.06 8.56 13.81
C ALA A 521 -36.16 8.89 12.79
N GLU A 522 -37.24 9.59 13.21
CA GLU A 522 -38.30 10.06 12.33
C GLU A 522 -37.83 11.15 11.37
N ASP A 523 -37.00 12.09 11.88
CA ASP A 523 -36.41 13.13 11.03
C ASP A 523 -35.46 12.52 9.97
N ALA A 524 -34.74 11.45 10.32
CA ALA A 524 -33.89 10.69 9.39
C ALA A 524 -34.73 10.04 8.28
N LEU A 525 -35.81 9.35 8.63
CA LEU A 525 -36.75 8.77 7.64
C LEU A 525 -37.38 9.84 6.75
N THR A 526 -37.78 10.96 7.35
CA THR A 526 -38.34 12.10 6.61
C THR A 526 -37.32 12.67 5.61
N GLN A 527 -36.05 12.74 6.00
CA GLN A 527 -34.97 13.20 5.13
C GLN A 527 -34.79 12.25 3.93
N ILE A 528 -34.75 10.93 4.16
CA ILE A 528 -34.65 9.94 3.06
C ILE A 528 -35.78 10.15 2.05
N LYS A 529 -37.02 10.29 2.53
CA LYS A 529 -38.21 10.49 1.69
C LYS A 529 -38.18 11.84 0.96
N LYS A 530 -37.95 12.94 1.69
CA LYS A 530 -37.95 14.31 1.14
C LYS A 530 -36.87 14.51 0.08
N ASN A 531 -35.69 13.92 0.28
CA ASN A 531 -34.55 14.06 -0.64
C ASN A 531 -34.56 13.01 -1.76
N GLY A 532 -35.54 12.10 -1.76
CA GLY A 532 -35.71 11.11 -2.83
C GLY A 532 -34.54 10.11 -2.95
N TYR A 533 -33.86 9.76 -1.85
CA TYR A 533 -32.70 8.84 -1.89
C TYR A 533 -33.02 7.48 -2.49
N ALA A 534 -34.27 7.04 -2.39
CA ALA A 534 -34.74 5.76 -2.91
C ALA A 534 -34.99 5.76 -4.43
N GLU A 535 -35.15 6.92 -5.06
CA GLU A 535 -35.59 7.02 -6.47
C GLU A 535 -34.66 6.29 -7.43
N GLN A 536 -33.35 6.40 -7.24
CA GLN A 536 -32.36 5.76 -8.09
C GLN A 536 -32.36 4.21 -8.02
N TYR A 537 -32.96 3.63 -6.97
CA TYR A 537 -33.00 2.18 -6.75
C TYR A 537 -34.33 1.54 -7.14
N LYS A 538 -35.35 2.34 -7.47
CA LYS A 538 -36.67 1.80 -7.88
C LYS A 538 -36.59 0.95 -9.16
N ALA A 539 -35.65 1.29 -10.06
CA ALA A 539 -35.44 0.56 -11.30
C ALA A 539 -34.85 -0.85 -11.07
N ASP A 540 -34.23 -1.11 -9.91
CA ASP A 540 -33.63 -2.40 -9.58
C ASP A 540 -34.70 -3.51 -9.35
N GLY A 541 -35.99 -3.13 -9.22
CA GLY A 541 -37.12 -4.05 -9.01
C GLY A 541 -37.12 -4.75 -7.65
N LYS A 542 -36.20 -4.39 -6.75
CA LYS A 542 -36.03 -4.96 -5.41
C LYS A 542 -36.94 -4.28 -4.39
N LYS A 543 -37.16 -4.95 -3.26
CA LYS A 543 -37.77 -4.31 -2.08
C LYS A 543 -36.86 -3.19 -1.57
N ILE A 544 -37.42 -2.06 -1.19
CA ILE A 544 -36.65 -0.95 -0.61
C ILE A 544 -37.06 -0.78 0.85
N MET A 545 -36.09 -0.80 1.75
CA MET A 545 -36.27 -0.56 3.18
C MET A 545 -35.56 0.73 3.58
N LEU A 546 -36.28 1.65 4.18
CA LEU A 546 -35.77 2.91 4.70
C LEU A 546 -35.50 2.75 6.21
N ILE A 547 -34.31 3.10 6.68
CA ILE A 547 -33.93 3.00 8.09
C ILE A 547 -33.40 4.35 8.56
N GLY A 548 -34.11 4.95 9.52
CA GLY A 548 -33.68 6.14 10.23
C GLY A 548 -33.22 5.77 11.63
N ALA A 549 -32.07 6.29 12.09
CA ALA A 549 -31.55 6.06 13.42
C ALA A 549 -31.11 7.37 14.09
N GLY A 550 -31.42 7.49 15.38
CA GLY A 550 -31.01 8.60 16.23
C GLY A 550 -29.96 8.17 17.25
N PHE A 551 -28.77 8.79 17.23
CA PHE A 551 -27.72 8.59 18.21
C PHE A 551 -27.90 9.56 19.39
N GLU A 552 -27.72 9.05 20.60
CA GLU A 552 -27.67 9.87 21.81
C GLU A 552 -26.24 9.96 22.34
N GLU A 553 -25.72 11.18 22.32
CA GLU A 553 -24.33 11.43 22.69
C GLU A 553 -24.06 11.18 24.18
N ALA A 554 -25.03 11.54 25.05
CA ALA A 554 -24.89 11.39 26.49
C ALA A 554 -24.76 9.94 26.95
N THR A 555 -25.48 9.02 26.31
CA THR A 555 -25.51 7.59 26.63
C THR A 555 -24.60 6.78 25.69
N ARG A 556 -24.10 7.38 24.62
CA ARG A 556 -23.29 6.73 23.56
C ARG A 556 -24.00 5.51 22.97
N THR A 557 -25.28 5.64 22.71
CA THR A 557 -26.11 4.57 22.17
C THR A 557 -26.94 5.08 21.01
N ILE A 558 -27.44 4.13 20.21
CA ILE A 558 -28.56 4.43 19.32
C ILE A 558 -29.80 4.50 20.24
N LYS A 559 -30.36 5.69 20.39
CA LYS A 559 -31.53 5.90 21.24
C LYS A 559 -32.77 5.24 20.68
N GLU A 560 -32.93 5.34 19.37
CA GLU A 560 -34.07 4.82 18.64
C GLU A 560 -33.71 4.56 17.18
N TRP A 561 -34.39 3.61 16.55
CA TRP A 561 -34.40 3.45 15.10
C TRP A 561 -35.80 3.11 14.62
N LYS A 562 -36.07 3.47 13.38
CA LYS A 562 -37.32 3.11 12.68
C LYS A 562 -36.97 2.56 11.32
N ALA A 563 -37.68 1.49 10.94
CA ALA A 563 -37.56 0.87 9.64
C ALA A 563 -38.93 0.84 8.95
N GLU A 564 -38.96 1.22 7.67
CA GLU A 564 -40.19 1.28 6.88
C GLU A 564 -39.92 0.73 5.49
N ALA A 565 -40.82 -0.13 5.00
CA ALA A 565 -40.78 -0.57 3.61
C ALA A 565 -41.35 0.55 2.71
N LEU A 566 -40.62 0.91 1.65
CA LEU A 566 -41.16 1.82 0.66
C LEU A 566 -42.25 1.05 -0.14
N GLU A 567 -43.49 1.53 -0.02
CA GLU A 567 -44.58 0.98 -0.86
C GLU A 567 -44.31 1.26 -2.34
N LYS A 568 -44.61 0.26 -3.20
CA LYS A 568 -44.36 0.34 -4.64
C LYS A 568 -45.18 1.42 -5.33
#